data_5a78a8bb028398ab3c50046556e57dc9
#
_entry.id   5a78a8bb028398ab3c50046556e57dc9
#
_cell.length_a   1.000
_cell.length_b   1.000
_cell.length_c   1.000
_cell.angle_alpha   90.00
_cell.angle_beta   90.00
_cell.angle_gamma   90.00
#
_symmetry.space_group_name_H-M   'P 1'
#
loop_
_entity.id
_entity.type
_entity.pdbx_description
1 polymer ?
#
loop_
_entity_poly.entity_id
_entity_poly.type
_entity_poly.pdbx_seq_one_letter_code
_entity_poly.pdbx_strand_id
1 'polypeptide(L)'
;DFEFNGTAEASRTDAGQTDMGLAAEQFTNTSDNFTNVEFVVTDGYSKVEKRNVTLTSASDEKVYDGNPLTNGTVTAEGFVEGQGATYGVTGSQTDAGESKNTFTYTLNEGTNPDNYEIKKAEGTLKVTPVTDKVTVTITGNTDSVKYDGNSHKVTGYTTSFSNDLYTANDFEFSGTAEVNGKDADTYKMGLKKDQFKNTSKNFTNVEFVVTDGQLVIGKRTVTLTSGSDSKIYNGKPLTNGEVTVTGDGFANGEGAAYNVTGTITNVGETDNTFTYTLNKGTNPDNYEIKKAEGKLIVTADASEVVVTITENSANITYDGNEHEATGYTTSITGGTDYKEEDFTFNGNASVKGTDAGTYNMELKPEDFQNTNNNYSKVTFVIVDGTLTISKRNVTLTSASDEKVYDGNALTNDTVTADGFVEGQGATYGVTGSQTDAGESKKCIHIHIE
;
A
#
# COMPACT_ATOMS: atom_id res chain seq x y z
N ASP A 1 -54.85 94.77 2.54
CA ASP A 1 -55.77 94.93 1.39
C ASP A 1 -56.07 93.56 0.69
N PHE A 2 -55.65 92.47 1.24
CA PHE A 2 -56.07 91.14 0.84
C PHE A 2 -56.12 90.17 2.08
N GLU A 3 -56.91 89.16 1.96
CA GLU A 3 -57.04 88.06 2.93
C GLU A 3 -56.48 86.79 2.28
N PHE A 4 -55.74 86.02 3.08
CA PHE A 4 -55.25 84.70 2.68
C PHE A 4 -56.05 83.64 3.46
N ASN A 5 -56.75 82.81 2.72
CA ASN A 5 -57.61 81.73 3.26
C ASN A 5 -57.07 80.33 2.96
N GLY A 6 -55.76 80.18 3.08
CA GLY A 6 -55.05 78.92 2.83
C GLY A 6 -54.13 78.53 4.00
N THR A 7 -53.35 77.52 3.73
CA THR A 7 -52.22 77.15 4.56
C THR A 7 -50.95 77.21 3.74
N ALA A 8 -50.07 78.12 4.10
CA ALA A 8 -48.78 78.35 3.39
C ALA A 8 -47.69 77.54 4.10
N GLU A 9 -47.90 76.21 4.12
CA GLU A 9 -46.98 75.31 4.83
C GLU A 9 -46.83 74.02 4.07
N ALA A 10 -45.62 73.60 3.86
CA ALA A 10 -45.30 72.28 3.35
C ALA A 10 -44.33 71.60 4.33
N SER A 11 -44.65 70.44 4.76
CA SER A 11 -43.78 69.61 5.60
C SER A 11 -43.54 68.28 4.93
N ARG A 12 -42.34 67.79 5.06
CA ARG A 12 -41.96 66.50 4.51
C ARG A 12 -40.89 65.83 5.39
N THR A 13 -41.10 64.56 5.68
CA THR A 13 -40.14 63.74 6.38
C THR A 13 -39.36 62.80 5.43
N ASP A 14 -40.08 62.23 4.47
CA ASP A 14 -39.50 61.31 3.48
C ASP A 14 -38.95 62.07 2.26
N ALA A 15 -37.99 61.42 1.55
CA ALA A 15 -37.43 61.99 0.34
C ALA A 15 -38.48 62.22 -0.73
N GLY A 16 -38.32 63.33 -1.45
CA GLY A 16 -39.24 63.79 -2.46
C GLY A 16 -39.55 65.27 -2.27
N GLN A 17 -40.61 65.74 -2.91
CA GLN A 17 -41.03 67.13 -2.87
C GLN A 17 -42.52 67.22 -2.46
N THR A 18 -42.84 68.15 -1.63
CA THR A 18 -44.22 68.50 -1.33
C THR A 18 -44.36 69.98 -1.53
N ASP A 19 -45.23 70.35 -2.42
CA ASP A 19 -45.50 71.75 -2.70
C ASP A 19 -46.42 72.31 -1.59
N MET A 20 -46.30 73.57 -1.31
CA MET A 20 -47.14 74.22 -0.30
C MET A 20 -48.61 74.33 -0.74
N GLY A 21 -48.85 74.19 -2.00
CA GLY A 21 -50.18 74.25 -2.56
C GLY A 21 -50.78 75.66 -2.56
N LEU A 22 -49.86 76.62 -2.65
CA LEU A 22 -50.31 78.00 -2.80
C LEU A 22 -50.88 78.27 -4.22
N ALA A 23 -52.12 78.72 -4.28
CA ALA A 23 -52.85 79.08 -5.52
C ALA A 23 -53.49 80.40 -5.40
N ALA A 24 -53.69 81.09 -6.55
CA ALA A 24 -54.21 82.45 -6.61
C ALA A 24 -55.59 82.55 -5.96
N GLU A 25 -56.37 81.51 -6.01
CA GLU A 25 -57.73 81.37 -5.47
C GLU A 25 -57.81 81.47 -3.96
N GLN A 26 -56.68 81.24 -3.27
CA GLN A 26 -56.57 81.33 -1.79
C GLN A 26 -56.43 82.82 -1.32
N PHE A 27 -56.23 83.73 -2.25
CA PHE A 27 -56.04 85.11 -1.93
C PHE A 27 -57.29 85.89 -2.41
N THR A 28 -57.90 86.68 -1.54
CA THR A 28 -59.09 87.45 -1.80
C THR A 28 -58.75 88.91 -1.63
N ASN A 29 -59.02 89.69 -2.63
CA ASN A 29 -58.88 91.15 -2.49
C ASN A 29 -59.95 91.70 -1.52
N THR A 30 -59.52 92.35 -0.46
CA THR A 30 -60.39 92.97 0.56
C THR A 30 -60.30 94.50 0.48
N SER A 31 -59.67 95.05 -0.50
CA SER A 31 -59.54 96.48 -0.74
C SER A 31 -60.67 97.05 -1.50
N ASP A 32 -61.36 98.00 -0.92
CA ASP A 32 -62.40 98.76 -1.66
C ASP A 32 -61.80 99.77 -2.67
N ASN A 33 -60.49 100.04 -2.62
CA ASN A 33 -59.81 100.94 -3.45
C ASN A 33 -59.30 100.33 -4.79
N PHE A 34 -59.32 98.95 -4.94
CA PHE A 34 -58.84 98.28 -6.15
C PHE A 34 -59.89 97.22 -6.59
N THR A 35 -60.43 97.40 -7.80
CA THR A 35 -61.47 96.52 -8.32
C THR A 35 -60.92 95.39 -9.20
N ASN A 36 -59.68 95.51 -9.64
CA ASN A 36 -59.03 94.46 -10.44
C ASN A 36 -57.66 94.16 -9.90
N VAL A 37 -57.60 93.11 -9.10
CA VAL A 37 -56.39 92.61 -8.46
C VAL A 37 -56.17 91.17 -8.94
N GLU A 38 -55.03 90.98 -9.58
CA GLU A 38 -54.58 89.65 -9.97
C GLU A 38 -53.51 89.17 -8.96
N PHE A 39 -53.71 88.00 -8.38
CA PHE A 39 -52.72 87.36 -7.55
C PHE A 39 -51.87 86.41 -8.38
N VAL A 40 -50.57 86.72 -8.56
CA VAL A 40 -49.61 85.86 -9.20
C VAL A 40 -48.91 85.14 -8.12
N VAL A 41 -49.13 83.85 -8.10
CA VAL A 41 -48.58 82.96 -7.00
C VAL A 41 -47.50 82.08 -7.57
N THR A 42 -46.33 82.11 -6.95
CA THR A 42 -45.29 81.12 -7.13
C THR A 42 -45.32 80.21 -5.93
N ASP A 43 -45.68 78.94 -6.17
CA ASP A 43 -45.76 77.99 -5.11
C ASP A 43 -44.37 77.60 -4.58
N GLY A 44 -44.24 77.49 -3.27
CA GLY A 44 -43.06 77.01 -2.62
C GLY A 44 -43.10 75.50 -2.39
N TYR A 45 -42.03 74.92 -2.05
CA TYR A 45 -41.98 73.52 -1.78
C TYR A 45 -41.01 73.19 -0.61
N SER A 46 -41.25 72.06 0.00
CA SER A 46 -40.30 71.35 0.89
C SER A 46 -39.74 70.13 0.15
N LYS A 47 -38.43 70.09 -0.05
CA LYS A 47 -37.77 68.99 -0.72
C LYS A 47 -36.77 68.32 0.22
N VAL A 48 -36.88 67.03 0.31
CA VAL A 48 -35.92 66.16 1.03
C VAL A 48 -35.26 65.27 -0.03
N GLU A 49 -33.95 65.37 -0.14
CA GLU A 49 -33.18 64.55 -1.04
C GLU A 49 -32.93 63.15 -0.49
N LYS A 50 -32.84 62.19 -1.41
CA LYS A 50 -32.45 60.82 -1.02
C LYS A 50 -31.05 60.80 -0.40
N ARG A 51 -30.90 60.04 0.64
CA ARG A 51 -29.62 59.86 1.32
C ARG A 51 -28.88 58.69 0.70
N ASN A 52 -27.60 58.92 0.35
CA ASN A 52 -26.76 57.86 -0.14
C ASN A 52 -26.40 56.86 0.96
N VAL A 53 -26.56 55.59 0.68
CA VAL A 53 -26.12 54.48 1.52
C VAL A 53 -25.20 53.61 0.72
N THR A 54 -24.07 53.28 1.29
CA THR A 54 -23.15 52.25 0.72
C THR A 54 -23.14 51.04 1.63
N LEU A 55 -23.48 49.90 1.04
CA LEU A 55 -23.40 48.59 1.68
C LEU A 55 -22.15 47.88 1.14
N THR A 56 -21.21 47.56 2.01
CA THR A 56 -19.93 46.99 1.61
C THR A 56 -19.74 45.65 2.30
N SER A 57 -19.65 44.53 1.53
CA SER A 57 -19.22 43.27 2.07
C SER A 57 -17.70 43.22 2.29
N ALA A 58 -17.28 42.54 3.34
CA ALA A 58 -15.87 42.45 3.69
C ALA A 58 -15.06 41.64 2.64
N SER A 59 -13.81 42.04 2.47
CA SER A 59 -12.81 41.23 1.79
C SER A 59 -12.11 40.33 2.80
N ASP A 60 -11.64 39.18 2.34
CA ASP A 60 -10.88 38.26 3.18
C ASP A 60 -9.89 37.46 2.34
N GLU A 61 -8.85 36.95 2.98
CA GLU A 61 -7.80 36.16 2.32
C GLU A 61 -7.35 35.00 3.22
N LYS A 62 -7.13 33.85 2.64
CA LYS A 62 -6.49 32.71 3.30
C LYS A 62 -5.67 31.88 2.33
N VAL A 63 -4.79 31.03 2.87
CA VAL A 63 -4.14 29.96 2.10
C VAL A 63 -5.14 28.81 1.91
N TYR A 64 -5.07 28.14 0.78
CA TYR A 64 -5.90 26.97 0.49
C TYR A 64 -5.78 25.89 1.58
N ASP A 65 -6.93 25.50 2.11
CA ASP A 65 -7.06 24.49 3.18
C ASP A 65 -8.17 23.48 2.89
N GLY A 66 -8.66 23.44 1.64
CA GLY A 66 -9.75 22.58 1.21
C GLY A 66 -11.14 23.05 1.60
N ASN A 67 -11.26 24.06 2.45
CA ASN A 67 -12.54 24.58 2.94
C ASN A 67 -12.91 25.89 2.21
N PRO A 68 -14.19 26.21 2.08
CA PRO A 68 -14.62 27.48 1.55
C PRO A 68 -14.17 28.65 2.44
N LEU A 69 -13.65 29.71 1.84
CA LEU A 69 -13.50 31.02 2.44
C LEU A 69 -14.82 31.74 2.31
N THR A 70 -15.38 32.17 3.42
CA THR A 70 -16.59 32.98 3.51
C THR A 70 -16.39 34.08 4.55
N ASN A 71 -16.95 35.25 4.32
CA ASN A 71 -16.96 36.31 5.31
C ASN A 71 -18.35 36.93 5.36
N GLY A 72 -19.08 36.73 6.44
CA GLY A 72 -20.46 37.17 6.63
C GLY A 72 -20.62 38.67 6.98
N THR A 73 -19.53 39.44 7.06
CA THR A 73 -19.57 40.83 7.45
C THR A 73 -20.01 41.73 6.29
N VAL A 74 -21.01 42.56 6.55
CA VAL A 74 -21.39 43.65 5.69
C VAL A 74 -21.46 44.93 6.56
N THR A 75 -20.79 45.95 6.09
CA THR A 75 -20.88 47.30 6.70
C THR A 75 -21.84 48.16 5.90
N ALA A 76 -22.56 49.03 6.58
CA ALA A 76 -23.46 50.01 5.99
C ALA A 76 -23.09 51.40 6.45
N GLU A 77 -22.87 52.29 5.53
CA GLU A 77 -22.65 53.69 5.81
C GLU A 77 -23.77 54.51 5.17
N GLY A 78 -24.35 55.44 5.95
CA GLY A 78 -25.32 56.37 5.41
C GLY A 78 -26.76 56.18 5.91
N PHE A 79 -27.14 55.14 6.60
CA PHE A 79 -28.46 55.02 7.21
C PHE A 79 -28.66 56.07 8.34
N VAL A 80 -29.88 56.48 8.52
CA VAL A 80 -30.29 57.29 9.69
C VAL A 80 -30.30 56.39 10.92
N GLU A 81 -30.06 56.95 12.07
CA GLU A 81 -30.11 56.25 13.35
C GLU A 81 -31.42 55.49 13.53
N GLY A 82 -31.35 54.22 13.93
CA GLY A 82 -32.50 53.33 14.05
C GLY A 82 -32.98 52.66 12.76
N GLN A 83 -32.44 53.07 11.60
CA GLN A 83 -32.75 52.47 10.29
C GLN A 83 -31.59 51.62 9.80
N GLY A 84 -31.86 50.70 8.90
CA GLY A 84 -30.83 49.79 8.41
C GLY A 84 -31.34 48.63 7.56
N ALA A 85 -30.51 47.62 7.39
CA ALA A 85 -30.82 46.39 6.66
C ALA A 85 -30.24 45.16 7.31
N THR A 86 -30.80 44.01 7.07
CA THR A 86 -30.23 42.69 7.34
C THR A 86 -29.60 42.17 6.03
N TYR A 87 -28.59 41.32 6.17
CA TYR A 87 -27.77 40.86 5.06
C TYR A 87 -27.74 39.34 5.00
N GLY A 88 -27.84 38.82 3.77
CA GLY A 88 -27.61 37.42 3.44
C GLY A 88 -26.37 37.30 2.57
N VAL A 89 -25.22 37.00 3.15
CA VAL A 89 -23.96 36.84 2.41
C VAL A 89 -23.90 35.45 1.78
N THR A 90 -23.60 35.38 0.49
CA THR A 90 -23.54 34.14 -0.30
C THR A 90 -22.18 33.94 -0.98
N GLY A 91 -21.28 34.90 -0.85
CA GLY A 91 -19.93 34.82 -1.41
C GLY A 91 -19.13 33.68 -0.81
N SER A 92 -18.41 32.94 -1.65
CA SER A 92 -17.56 31.82 -1.27
C SER A 92 -16.44 31.62 -2.28
N GLN A 93 -15.25 31.25 -1.79
CA GLN A 93 -14.10 30.86 -2.61
C GLN A 93 -13.41 29.66 -1.99
N THR A 94 -13.30 28.55 -2.70
CA THR A 94 -12.66 27.31 -2.16
C THR A 94 -11.28 27.11 -2.75
N ASP A 95 -11.17 27.07 -4.07
CA ASP A 95 -9.89 26.86 -4.76
C ASP A 95 -9.08 28.15 -4.85
N ALA A 96 -7.78 28.04 -5.08
CA ALA A 96 -6.89 29.16 -5.28
C ALA A 96 -7.38 30.05 -6.43
N GLY A 97 -7.59 31.34 -6.11
CA GLY A 97 -8.19 32.33 -6.97
C GLY A 97 -8.96 33.38 -6.19
N GLU A 98 -9.77 34.14 -6.89
CA GLU A 98 -10.55 35.24 -6.30
C GLU A 98 -12.01 35.16 -6.75
N SER A 99 -12.91 35.51 -5.86
CA SER A 99 -14.34 35.70 -6.15
C SER A 99 -14.87 36.91 -5.41
N LYS A 100 -16.03 37.41 -5.85
CA LYS A 100 -16.73 38.49 -5.16
C LYS A 100 -17.45 37.94 -3.93
N ASN A 101 -17.39 38.68 -2.82
CA ASN A 101 -18.19 38.41 -1.64
C ASN A 101 -19.60 38.90 -1.81
N THR A 102 -20.39 38.17 -2.60
CA THR A 102 -21.75 38.54 -2.95
C THR A 102 -22.69 38.50 -1.77
N PHE A 103 -23.66 39.41 -1.75
CA PHE A 103 -24.66 39.43 -0.70
C PHE A 103 -26.01 39.98 -1.20
N THR A 104 -27.05 39.62 -0.50
CA THR A 104 -28.38 40.22 -0.59
C THR A 104 -28.65 41.08 0.65
N TYR A 105 -29.60 41.98 0.58
CA TYR A 105 -30.05 42.70 1.75
C TYR A 105 -31.57 42.85 1.76
N THR A 106 -32.13 43.01 2.94
CA THR A 106 -33.53 43.32 3.20
C THR A 106 -33.57 44.46 4.16
N LEU A 107 -34.26 45.56 3.82
CA LEU A 107 -34.39 46.70 4.74
C LEU A 107 -35.15 46.29 5.98
N ASN A 108 -34.71 46.82 7.12
CA ASN A 108 -35.37 46.61 8.40
C ASN A 108 -36.74 47.26 8.41
N GLU A 109 -37.64 46.78 9.30
CA GLU A 109 -38.89 47.45 9.57
C GLU A 109 -38.65 48.93 9.97
N GLY A 110 -39.42 49.85 9.41
CA GLY A 110 -39.24 51.29 9.61
C GLY A 110 -38.21 51.96 8.69
N THR A 111 -37.52 51.22 7.83
CA THR A 111 -36.62 51.81 6.83
C THR A 111 -37.34 51.93 5.48
N ASN A 112 -37.69 53.19 5.13
CA ASN A 112 -38.37 53.47 3.87
C ASN A 112 -37.36 53.48 2.72
N PRO A 113 -37.45 52.57 1.68
CA PRO A 113 -36.52 52.52 0.57
C PRO A 113 -36.46 53.79 -0.27
N ASP A 114 -37.57 54.53 -0.30
CA ASP A 114 -37.67 55.75 -1.08
C ASP A 114 -36.81 56.92 -0.56
N ASN A 115 -36.37 56.86 0.69
CA ASN A 115 -35.50 57.83 1.32
C ASN A 115 -34.01 57.62 1.01
N TYR A 116 -33.65 56.51 0.36
CA TYR A 116 -32.26 56.14 0.18
C TYR A 116 -31.92 55.83 -1.30
N GLU A 117 -30.69 56.17 -1.66
CA GLU A 117 -30.00 55.67 -2.85
C GLU A 117 -28.95 54.67 -2.37
N ILE A 118 -29.27 53.34 -2.48
CA ILE A 118 -28.46 52.29 -1.92
C ILE A 118 -27.53 51.72 -2.98
N LYS A 119 -26.21 51.80 -2.71
CA LYS A 119 -25.15 51.20 -3.57
C LYS A 119 -24.56 50.00 -2.84
N LYS A 120 -24.33 48.94 -3.62
CA LYS A 120 -23.59 47.74 -3.18
C LYS A 120 -22.15 47.82 -3.65
N ALA A 121 -21.21 47.57 -2.74
CA ALA A 121 -19.80 47.34 -2.99
C ALA A 121 -19.46 45.93 -2.52
N GLU A 122 -19.08 45.08 -3.43
CA GLU A 122 -18.73 43.71 -3.07
C GLU A 122 -17.22 43.58 -2.84
N GLY A 123 -16.85 43.07 -1.67
CA GLY A 123 -15.49 42.74 -1.31
C GLY A 123 -14.97 41.56 -2.15
N THR A 124 -13.75 41.19 -1.93
CA THR A 124 -13.08 40.07 -2.60
C THR A 124 -12.69 39.00 -1.61
N LEU A 125 -13.10 37.79 -1.89
CA LEU A 125 -12.61 36.59 -1.21
C LEU A 125 -11.47 36.00 -2.03
N LYS A 126 -10.29 35.91 -1.44
CA LYS A 126 -9.08 35.43 -2.11
C LYS A 126 -8.51 34.21 -1.39
N VAL A 127 -8.36 33.13 -2.15
CA VAL A 127 -7.64 31.95 -1.68
C VAL A 127 -6.30 31.87 -2.39
N THR A 128 -5.23 31.93 -1.65
CA THR A 128 -3.88 31.79 -2.19
C THR A 128 -3.45 30.33 -2.21
N PRO A 129 -2.66 29.91 -3.18
CA PRO A 129 -2.18 28.54 -3.22
C PRO A 129 -1.20 28.23 -2.08
N VAL A 130 -1.12 26.97 -1.71
CA VAL A 130 -0.08 26.43 -0.85
C VAL A 130 1.27 26.54 -1.55
N THR A 131 2.23 27.20 -0.90
CA THR A 131 3.61 27.38 -1.41
C THR A 131 4.61 26.44 -0.73
N ASP A 132 4.22 25.84 0.39
CA ASP A 132 5.01 24.81 1.03
C ASP A 132 5.20 23.63 0.09
N LYS A 133 6.37 23.00 0.21
CA LYS A 133 6.72 21.89 -0.66
C LYS A 133 5.81 20.69 -0.41
N VAL A 134 5.09 20.27 -1.43
CA VAL A 134 4.36 19.01 -1.47
C VAL A 134 5.19 17.95 -2.19
N THR A 135 5.50 16.88 -1.49
CA THR A 135 6.16 15.71 -2.09
C THR A 135 5.11 14.67 -2.45
N VAL A 136 5.07 14.33 -3.72
CA VAL A 136 4.26 13.23 -4.26
C VAL A 136 5.19 12.05 -4.51
N THR A 137 5.06 11.01 -3.71
CA THR A 137 5.83 9.78 -3.89
C THR A 137 5.05 8.83 -4.79
N ILE A 138 5.66 8.47 -5.89
CA ILE A 138 5.15 7.49 -6.86
C ILE A 138 5.99 6.22 -6.70
N THR A 139 5.35 5.10 -6.47
CA THR A 139 6.03 3.80 -6.38
C THR A 139 5.41 2.85 -7.39
N GLY A 140 6.15 2.53 -8.43
CA GLY A 140 5.74 1.55 -9.43
C GLY A 140 5.55 0.17 -8.81
N ASN A 141 4.53 -0.52 -9.25
CA ASN A 141 4.24 -1.86 -8.77
C ASN A 141 5.36 -2.82 -9.16
N THR A 142 5.61 -3.80 -8.32
CA THR A 142 6.62 -4.82 -8.55
C THR A 142 6.02 -6.21 -8.41
N ASP A 143 6.52 -7.14 -9.19
CA ASP A 143 6.19 -8.55 -9.01
C ASP A 143 7.43 -9.41 -9.26
N SER A 144 7.42 -10.61 -8.68
CA SER A 144 8.50 -11.57 -8.83
C SER A 144 7.92 -12.96 -9.04
N VAL A 145 8.21 -13.53 -10.18
CA VAL A 145 7.76 -14.86 -10.56
C VAL A 145 8.94 -15.71 -11.02
N LYS A 146 8.79 -17.01 -11.02
CA LYS A 146 9.74 -17.89 -11.69
C LYS A 146 9.38 -18.04 -13.17
N TYR A 147 10.39 -18.20 -14.01
CA TYR A 147 10.22 -18.51 -15.41
C TYR A 147 9.32 -19.75 -15.58
N ASP A 148 8.29 -19.65 -16.40
CA ASP A 148 7.33 -20.73 -16.67
C ASP A 148 7.04 -20.93 -18.16
N GLY A 149 7.76 -20.18 -19.02
CA GLY A 149 7.55 -20.18 -20.46
C GLY A 149 6.47 -19.24 -20.95
N ASN A 150 5.73 -18.58 -20.04
CA ASN A 150 4.69 -17.63 -20.37
C ASN A 150 5.18 -16.18 -20.24
N SER A 151 4.42 -15.27 -20.83
CA SER A 151 4.62 -13.83 -20.61
C SER A 151 3.92 -13.38 -19.35
N HIS A 152 4.61 -12.62 -18.52
CA HIS A 152 4.10 -11.98 -17.31
C HIS A 152 4.06 -10.48 -17.46
N LYS A 153 3.20 -9.84 -16.69
CA LYS A 153 2.94 -8.41 -16.80
C LYS A 153 2.72 -7.79 -15.42
N VAL A 154 3.33 -6.63 -15.21
CA VAL A 154 3.06 -5.78 -14.03
C VAL A 154 2.54 -4.44 -14.51
N THR A 155 1.49 -3.94 -13.87
CA THR A 155 0.87 -2.67 -14.23
C THR A 155 0.63 -1.80 -13.02
N GLY A 156 0.60 -0.48 -13.24
CA GLY A 156 0.21 0.50 -12.24
C GLY A 156 1.32 0.93 -11.29
N TYR A 157 0.95 1.87 -10.47
CA TYR A 157 1.77 2.42 -9.40
C TYR A 157 0.89 2.83 -8.22
N THR A 158 1.49 3.02 -7.07
CA THR A 158 0.87 3.60 -5.87
C THR A 158 1.36 5.02 -5.66
N THR A 159 0.55 5.82 -4.97
CA THR A 159 0.89 7.21 -4.64
C THR A 159 0.80 7.45 -3.16
N SER A 160 1.68 8.31 -2.64
CA SER A 160 1.51 8.92 -1.33
C SER A 160 1.85 10.40 -1.39
N PHE A 161 1.21 11.17 -0.54
CA PHE A 161 1.27 12.63 -0.56
C PHE A 161 1.73 13.14 0.81
N SER A 162 2.60 14.14 0.82
CA SER A 162 3.05 14.79 2.06
C SER A 162 2.04 15.83 2.60
N ASN A 163 1.01 16.13 1.82
CA ASN A 163 -0.08 17.02 2.19
C ASN A 163 -1.40 16.31 1.89
N ASP A 164 -2.26 16.20 2.89
CA ASP A 164 -3.52 15.45 2.81
C ASP A 164 -4.56 16.09 1.86
N LEU A 165 -4.38 17.35 1.52
CA LEU A 165 -5.25 18.06 0.57
C LEU A 165 -4.85 17.81 -0.89
N TYR A 166 -3.64 17.30 -1.13
CA TYR A 166 -3.19 16.94 -2.48
C TYR A 166 -3.61 15.51 -2.80
N THR A 167 -4.19 15.32 -3.97
CA THR A 167 -4.78 14.05 -4.38
C THR A 167 -4.29 13.61 -5.77
N ALA A 168 -4.68 12.41 -6.17
CA ALA A 168 -4.40 11.91 -7.51
C ALA A 168 -5.05 12.74 -8.65
N ASN A 169 -6.04 13.56 -8.35
CA ASN A 169 -6.68 14.45 -9.32
C ASN A 169 -5.88 15.75 -9.56
N ASP A 170 -4.88 16.02 -8.74
CA ASP A 170 -4.08 17.24 -8.79
C ASP A 170 -2.85 17.13 -9.69
N PHE A 171 -2.63 15.97 -10.30
CA PHE A 171 -1.55 15.77 -11.26
C PHE A 171 -1.97 14.90 -12.45
N GLU A 172 -1.22 15.01 -13.51
CA GLU A 172 -1.37 14.23 -14.74
C GLU A 172 -0.17 13.29 -14.91
N PHE A 173 -0.45 12.06 -15.32
CA PHE A 173 0.54 11.08 -15.73
C PHE A 173 0.51 10.88 -17.24
N SER A 174 1.62 11.14 -17.92
CA SER A 174 1.76 11.08 -19.39
C SER A 174 2.55 9.88 -19.90
N GLY A 175 2.74 8.85 -19.05
CA GLY A 175 3.50 7.66 -19.38
C GLY A 175 2.66 6.40 -19.54
N THR A 176 3.34 5.27 -19.56
CA THR A 176 2.74 3.95 -19.46
C THR A 176 3.31 3.25 -18.23
N ALA A 177 2.44 2.98 -17.26
CA ALA A 177 2.82 2.26 -16.06
C ALA A 177 2.62 0.75 -16.29
N GLU A 178 3.47 0.18 -17.12
CA GLU A 178 3.37 -1.21 -17.51
C GLU A 178 4.73 -1.77 -17.92
N VAL A 179 5.00 -3.00 -17.53
CA VAL A 179 6.16 -3.77 -18.00
C VAL A 179 5.77 -5.21 -18.25
N ASN A 180 6.29 -5.77 -19.34
CA ASN A 180 6.09 -7.14 -19.71
C ASN A 180 7.45 -7.84 -19.82
N GLY A 181 7.49 -9.13 -19.47
CA GLY A 181 8.66 -9.99 -19.64
C GLY A 181 8.24 -11.43 -19.89
N LYS A 182 9.12 -12.18 -20.51
CA LYS A 182 8.93 -13.62 -20.73
C LYS A 182 10.13 -14.42 -20.23
N ASP A 183 11.34 -13.99 -20.55
CA ASP A 183 12.57 -14.68 -20.16
C ASP A 183 13.01 -14.27 -18.73
N ALA A 184 13.89 -15.07 -18.13
CA ALA A 184 14.43 -14.77 -16.82
C ALA A 184 15.32 -13.53 -16.86
N ASP A 185 14.80 -12.43 -16.33
CA ASP A 185 15.45 -11.14 -16.27
C ASP A 185 14.72 -10.20 -15.30
N THR A 186 15.26 -9.02 -15.10
CA THR A 186 14.61 -7.92 -14.42
C THR A 186 14.17 -6.85 -15.42
N TYR A 187 12.89 -6.75 -15.63
CA TYR A 187 12.27 -5.81 -16.55
C TYR A 187 11.80 -4.58 -15.77
N LYS A 188 12.29 -3.41 -16.16
CA LYS A 188 11.92 -2.13 -15.54
C LYS A 188 10.68 -1.54 -16.23
N MET A 189 9.78 -0.99 -15.45
CA MET A 189 8.56 -0.32 -15.96
C MET A 189 8.89 0.98 -16.69
N GLY A 190 9.96 1.66 -16.27
CA GLY A 190 10.45 2.88 -16.89
C GLY A 190 9.75 4.14 -16.41
N LEU A 191 9.20 4.11 -15.20
CA LEU A 191 8.61 5.29 -14.58
C LEU A 191 9.70 6.33 -14.25
N LYS A 192 9.44 7.58 -14.62
CA LYS A 192 10.34 8.71 -14.41
C LYS A 192 9.58 9.93 -13.95
N LYS A 193 10.27 10.81 -13.24
CA LYS A 193 9.73 12.05 -12.68
C LYS A 193 9.07 12.96 -13.74
N ASP A 194 9.65 13.05 -14.92
CA ASP A 194 9.21 13.91 -16.01
C ASP A 194 7.88 13.47 -16.67
N GLN A 195 7.41 12.27 -16.35
CA GLN A 195 6.11 11.75 -16.77
C GLN A 195 4.94 12.25 -15.90
N PHE A 196 5.24 12.88 -14.76
CA PHE A 196 4.25 13.37 -13.80
C PHE A 196 4.27 14.90 -13.76
N LYS A 197 3.11 15.50 -13.88
CA LYS A 197 2.97 16.97 -13.94
C LYS A 197 1.87 17.42 -13.00
N ASN A 198 2.19 18.36 -12.11
CA ASN A 198 1.18 19.06 -11.32
C ASN A 198 0.22 19.84 -12.21
N THR A 199 -1.08 19.65 -12.00
CA THR A 199 -2.16 20.38 -12.69
C THR A 199 -2.99 21.24 -11.73
N SER A 200 -2.77 21.08 -10.44
CA SER A 200 -3.50 21.82 -9.41
C SER A 200 -3.07 23.28 -9.34
N LYS A 201 -4.02 24.16 -9.29
CA LYS A 201 -3.80 25.59 -9.01
C LYS A 201 -3.63 25.88 -7.52
N ASN A 202 -4.07 24.95 -6.70
CA ASN A 202 -4.04 25.06 -5.24
C ASN A 202 -2.65 24.84 -4.64
N PHE A 203 -1.73 24.28 -5.41
CA PHE A 203 -0.37 23.95 -5.00
C PHE A 203 0.64 24.38 -6.06
N THR A 204 1.58 25.25 -5.68
CA THR A 204 2.57 25.80 -6.63
C THR A 204 3.95 25.15 -6.52
N ASN A 205 4.23 24.43 -5.44
CA ASN A 205 5.52 23.83 -5.17
C ASN A 205 5.38 22.32 -4.96
N VAL A 206 5.28 21.58 -6.05
CA VAL A 206 5.07 20.12 -6.03
C VAL A 206 6.30 19.41 -6.60
N GLU A 207 6.83 18.47 -5.83
CA GLU A 207 7.92 17.60 -6.25
C GLU A 207 7.46 16.15 -6.34
N PHE A 208 7.72 15.51 -7.49
CA PHE A 208 7.49 14.08 -7.69
C PHE A 208 8.78 13.30 -7.37
N VAL A 209 8.67 12.34 -6.45
CA VAL A 209 9.71 11.36 -6.13
C VAL A 209 9.25 10.03 -6.67
N VAL A 210 9.96 9.51 -7.67
CA VAL A 210 9.54 8.31 -8.39
C VAL A 210 10.49 7.16 -8.11
N THR A 211 9.93 6.06 -7.63
CA THR A 211 10.58 4.74 -7.58
C THR A 211 9.98 3.89 -8.69
N ASP A 212 10.85 3.46 -9.60
CA ASP A 212 10.41 2.66 -10.74
C ASP A 212 9.89 1.29 -10.31
N GLY A 213 8.86 0.82 -11.00
CA GLY A 213 8.35 -0.53 -10.89
C GLY A 213 9.18 -1.53 -11.69
N GLN A 214 9.03 -2.79 -11.36
CA GLN A 214 9.73 -3.85 -12.07
C GLN A 214 8.99 -5.19 -12.04
N LEU A 215 9.24 -5.99 -13.05
CA LEU A 215 8.94 -7.41 -13.07
C LEU A 215 10.26 -8.17 -12.99
N VAL A 216 10.40 -9.06 -12.02
CA VAL A 216 11.53 -9.97 -11.90
C VAL A 216 11.06 -11.36 -12.29
N ILE A 217 11.62 -11.90 -13.35
CA ILE A 217 11.43 -13.30 -13.72
C ILE A 217 12.69 -14.04 -13.33
N GLY A 218 12.60 -14.83 -12.26
CA GLY A 218 13.72 -15.62 -11.74
C GLY A 218 13.95 -16.87 -12.58
N LYS A 219 15.20 -17.31 -12.67
CA LYS A 219 15.57 -18.56 -13.33
C LYS A 219 14.93 -19.77 -12.63
N ARG A 220 14.57 -20.77 -13.40
CA ARG A 220 14.22 -22.10 -12.86
C ARG A 220 15.49 -22.86 -12.52
N THR A 221 15.46 -23.52 -11.39
CA THR A 221 16.52 -24.48 -11.05
C THR A 221 16.19 -25.85 -11.66
N VAL A 222 17.13 -26.38 -12.38
CA VAL A 222 17.06 -27.72 -12.95
C VAL A 222 18.28 -28.49 -12.50
N THR A 223 18.06 -29.61 -11.84
CA THR A 223 19.14 -30.53 -11.50
C THR A 223 18.98 -31.80 -12.32
N LEU A 224 19.97 -32.06 -13.15
CA LEU A 224 20.07 -33.25 -13.98
C LEU A 224 20.96 -34.26 -13.26
N THR A 225 20.41 -35.40 -12.93
CA THR A 225 21.16 -36.42 -12.17
C THR A 225 21.12 -37.73 -12.94
N SER A 226 22.27 -38.24 -13.34
CA SER A 226 22.35 -39.60 -13.95
C SER A 226 22.12 -40.68 -12.90
N GLY A 227 21.50 -41.77 -13.31
CA GLY A 227 21.23 -42.93 -12.45
C GLY A 227 22.51 -43.51 -11.87
N SER A 228 22.43 -43.97 -10.62
CA SER A 228 23.48 -44.80 -10.02
C SER A 228 23.15 -46.28 -10.19
N ASP A 229 24.17 -47.11 -10.37
CA ASP A 229 23.98 -48.55 -10.45
C ASP A 229 25.19 -49.32 -9.91
N SER A 230 24.96 -50.54 -9.50
CA SER A 230 26.01 -51.45 -8.99
C SER A 230 25.73 -52.92 -9.36
N LYS A 231 26.79 -53.67 -9.55
CA LYS A 231 26.69 -55.13 -9.73
C LYS A 231 27.94 -55.83 -9.22
N ILE A 232 27.79 -57.13 -9.02
CA ILE A 232 28.96 -58.01 -8.87
C ILE A 232 29.61 -58.12 -10.27
N TYR A 233 30.94 -58.21 -10.27
CA TYR A 233 31.69 -58.44 -11.48
C TYR A 233 31.27 -59.74 -12.18
N ASN A 234 30.86 -59.62 -13.43
CA ASN A 234 30.45 -60.73 -14.30
C ASN A 234 31.02 -60.61 -15.72
N GLY A 235 32.07 -59.77 -15.90
CA GLY A 235 32.76 -59.60 -17.18
C GLY A 235 32.01 -58.75 -18.21
N LYS A 236 30.81 -58.25 -17.89
CA LYS A 236 30.02 -57.42 -18.80
C LYS A 236 30.03 -55.95 -18.34
N PRO A 237 29.94 -54.98 -19.22
CA PRO A 237 29.79 -53.57 -18.85
C PRO A 237 28.55 -53.35 -18.00
N LEU A 238 28.65 -52.50 -16.95
CA LEU A 238 27.54 -51.87 -16.24
C LEU A 238 27.32 -50.49 -16.82
N THR A 239 26.09 -50.21 -17.21
CA THR A 239 25.63 -48.90 -17.73
C THR A 239 24.25 -48.57 -17.21
N ASN A 240 23.97 -47.34 -16.94
CA ASN A 240 22.63 -46.85 -16.60
C ASN A 240 22.34 -45.62 -17.47
N GLY A 241 21.37 -45.69 -18.37
CA GLY A 241 21.04 -44.63 -19.32
C GLY A 241 20.05 -43.58 -18.78
N GLU A 242 19.62 -43.68 -17.50
CA GLU A 242 18.63 -42.79 -16.95
C GLU A 242 19.23 -41.44 -16.54
N VAL A 243 18.48 -40.38 -16.78
CA VAL A 243 18.73 -39.04 -16.26
C VAL A 243 17.44 -38.51 -15.64
N THR A 244 17.48 -38.18 -14.35
CA THR A 244 16.36 -37.57 -13.66
C THR A 244 16.49 -36.06 -13.68
N VAL A 245 15.35 -35.37 -13.80
CA VAL A 245 15.22 -33.92 -13.75
C VAL A 245 14.51 -33.57 -12.45
N THR A 246 15.16 -32.79 -11.61
CA THR A 246 14.61 -32.34 -10.33
C THR A 246 14.75 -30.83 -10.16
N GLY A 247 14.32 -30.29 -9.02
CA GLY A 247 14.19 -28.86 -8.82
C GLY A 247 12.87 -28.37 -9.40
N ASP A 248 12.88 -27.20 -10.01
CA ASP A 248 11.68 -26.66 -10.68
C ASP A 248 11.37 -27.38 -12.01
N GLY A 249 12.35 -28.11 -12.55
CA GLY A 249 12.26 -28.73 -13.85
C GLY A 249 12.22 -27.74 -15.00
N PHE A 250 12.14 -28.23 -16.22
CA PHE A 250 11.96 -27.38 -17.41
C PHE A 250 10.51 -26.86 -17.48
N ALA A 251 10.35 -25.71 -18.12
CA ALA A 251 9.03 -25.18 -18.43
C ALA A 251 8.31 -26.07 -19.45
N ASN A 252 7.00 -25.93 -19.55
CA ASN A 252 6.20 -26.77 -20.45
C ASN A 252 6.66 -26.62 -21.91
N GLY A 253 6.95 -27.77 -22.56
CA GLY A 253 7.44 -27.81 -23.92
C GLY A 253 8.94 -27.59 -24.10
N GLU A 254 9.66 -27.31 -23.01
CA GLU A 254 11.12 -27.15 -22.97
C GLU A 254 11.79 -28.38 -22.35
N GLY A 255 13.11 -28.51 -22.52
CA GLY A 255 13.82 -29.65 -21.99
C GLY A 255 15.22 -29.83 -22.58
N ALA A 256 15.77 -31.02 -22.37
CA ALA A 256 17.07 -31.42 -22.89
C ALA A 256 17.06 -32.87 -23.36
N ALA A 257 17.88 -33.17 -24.31
CA ALA A 257 18.26 -34.55 -24.70
C ALA A 257 19.54 -34.93 -23.95
N TYR A 258 19.62 -36.19 -23.50
CA TYR A 258 20.72 -36.70 -22.69
C TYR A 258 21.49 -37.77 -23.45
N ASN A 259 22.83 -37.77 -23.29
CA ASN A 259 23.68 -38.83 -23.76
C ASN A 259 24.52 -39.34 -22.58
N VAL A 260 24.08 -40.44 -21.98
CA VAL A 260 24.78 -41.09 -20.88
C VAL A 260 25.88 -41.97 -21.44
N THR A 261 27.11 -41.80 -20.99
CA THR A 261 28.31 -42.49 -21.48
C THR A 261 29.07 -43.25 -20.41
N GLY A 262 28.60 -43.11 -19.15
CA GLY A 262 29.21 -43.82 -18.06
C GLY A 262 29.18 -45.33 -18.26
N THR A 263 30.30 -45.99 -18.07
CA THR A 263 30.41 -47.45 -18.14
C THR A 263 31.57 -47.93 -17.30
N ILE A 264 31.41 -49.07 -16.63
CA ILE A 264 32.46 -49.72 -15.92
C ILE A 264 32.36 -51.25 -16.13
N THR A 265 33.49 -51.89 -16.34
CA THR A 265 33.54 -53.35 -16.56
C THR A 265 34.34 -54.04 -15.46
N ASN A 266 35.43 -53.48 -15.01
CA ASN A 266 36.30 -54.02 -13.98
C ASN A 266 35.84 -53.63 -12.56
N VAL A 267 36.30 -54.36 -11.55
CA VAL A 267 36.09 -54.02 -10.16
C VAL A 267 36.55 -52.60 -9.86
N GLY A 268 35.67 -51.83 -9.25
CA GLY A 268 35.91 -50.41 -8.95
C GLY A 268 34.64 -49.60 -8.95
N GLU A 269 34.77 -48.31 -8.84
CA GLU A 269 33.71 -47.31 -8.90
C GLU A 269 34.02 -46.24 -9.97
N THR A 270 33.02 -45.79 -10.71
CA THR A 270 33.14 -44.67 -11.61
C THR A 270 31.85 -43.84 -11.63
N ASP A 271 31.97 -42.56 -11.99
CA ASP A 271 30.81 -41.69 -12.21
C ASP A 271 30.04 -42.09 -13.49
N ASN A 272 28.72 -42.09 -13.39
CA ASN A 272 27.88 -42.29 -14.57
C ASN A 272 27.82 -40.99 -15.37
N THR A 273 28.88 -40.73 -16.14
CA THR A 273 29.02 -39.47 -16.87
C THR A 273 27.97 -39.34 -17.97
N PHE A 274 27.51 -38.14 -18.18
CA PHE A 274 26.60 -37.80 -19.25
C PHE A 274 26.82 -36.40 -19.80
N THR A 275 26.36 -36.19 -21.01
CA THR A 275 26.22 -34.86 -21.61
C THR A 275 24.76 -34.59 -21.88
N TYR A 276 24.42 -33.31 -22.00
CA TYR A 276 23.08 -32.92 -22.42
C TYR A 276 23.14 -31.83 -23.47
N THR A 277 22.11 -31.76 -24.29
CA THR A 277 21.89 -30.68 -25.26
C THR A 277 20.47 -30.17 -25.07
N LEU A 278 20.31 -28.88 -24.87
CA LEU A 278 18.99 -28.27 -24.73
C LEU A 278 18.18 -28.47 -26.02
N ASN A 279 16.91 -28.78 -25.88
CA ASN A 279 15.99 -28.90 -26.97
C ASN A 279 15.82 -27.56 -27.70
N LYS A 280 15.48 -27.61 -28.97
CA LYS A 280 15.17 -26.42 -29.74
C LYS A 280 14.04 -25.62 -29.04
N GLY A 281 14.30 -24.36 -28.77
CA GLY A 281 13.37 -23.46 -28.07
C GLY A 281 13.61 -23.33 -26.56
N THR A 282 14.45 -24.16 -25.97
CA THR A 282 14.88 -23.99 -24.56
C THR A 282 16.02 -22.98 -24.50
N ASN A 283 15.72 -21.81 -23.92
CA ASN A 283 16.72 -20.76 -23.71
C ASN A 283 17.51 -21.04 -22.41
N PRO A 284 18.84 -21.27 -22.48
CA PRO A 284 19.66 -21.57 -21.30
C PRO A 284 19.64 -20.44 -20.27
N ASP A 285 19.42 -19.21 -20.67
CA ASP A 285 19.41 -18.06 -19.77
C ASP A 285 18.25 -18.06 -18.77
N ASN A 286 17.20 -18.84 -19.07
CA ASN A 286 16.04 -19.00 -18.19
C ASN A 286 16.25 -20.05 -17.08
N TYR A 287 17.40 -20.72 -17.08
CA TYR A 287 17.66 -21.85 -16.19
C TYR A 287 18.99 -21.70 -15.42
N GLU A 288 18.99 -22.21 -14.22
CA GLU A 288 20.18 -22.61 -13.49
C GLU A 288 20.27 -24.13 -13.52
N ILE A 289 21.08 -24.66 -14.46
CA ILE A 289 21.18 -26.09 -14.68
C ILE A 289 22.37 -26.62 -13.88
N LYS A 290 22.09 -27.54 -12.95
CA LYS A 290 23.08 -28.28 -12.20
C LYS A 290 23.17 -29.71 -12.71
N LYS A 291 24.37 -30.21 -12.81
CA LYS A 291 24.67 -31.58 -13.21
C LYS A 291 25.19 -32.34 -12.00
N ALA A 292 24.59 -33.46 -11.73
CA ALA A 292 25.05 -34.42 -10.73
C ALA A 292 25.23 -35.79 -11.41
N GLU A 293 26.30 -36.46 -11.09
CA GLU A 293 26.59 -37.76 -11.64
C GLU A 293 26.34 -38.85 -10.60
N GLY A 294 25.55 -39.82 -10.97
CA GLY A 294 25.42 -41.06 -10.22
C GLY A 294 26.70 -41.89 -10.29
N LYS A 295 26.75 -42.97 -9.54
CA LYS A 295 27.91 -43.84 -9.43
C LYS A 295 27.59 -45.21 -10.02
N LEU A 296 28.51 -45.74 -10.84
CA LEU A 296 28.51 -47.13 -11.27
C LEU A 296 29.56 -47.92 -10.51
N ILE A 297 29.11 -48.95 -9.77
CA ILE A 297 29.96 -49.72 -8.89
C ILE A 297 29.96 -51.21 -9.30
N VAL A 298 31.15 -51.76 -9.51
CA VAL A 298 31.34 -53.19 -9.72
C VAL A 298 32.20 -53.73 -8.59
N THR A 299 31.66 -54.66 -7.82
CA THR A 299 32.38 -55.32 -6.71
C THR A 299 32.84 -56.70 -7.12
N ALA A 300 33.91 -57.18 -6.48
CA ALA A 300 34.43 -58.52 -6.76
C ALA A 300 33.50 -59.61 -6.14
N ASP A 301 33.28 -60.63 -6.88
CA ASP A 301 32.38 -61.74 -6.52
C ASP A 301 32.78 -62.48 -5.25
N ALA A 302 34.01 -62.42 -4.86
CA ALA A 302 34.54 -63.17 -3.73
C ALA A 302 35.11 -62.28 -2.62
N SER A 303 34.96 -60.97 -2.58
CA SER A 303 35.81 -60.20 -1.70
C SER A 303 35.13 -59.25 -0.75
N GLU A 304 34.29 -58.34 -1.14
CA GLU A 304 33.76 -57.39 -0.17
C GLU A 304 32.28 -57.11 -0.36
N VAL A 305 31.51 -57.28 0.70
CA VAL A 305 30.14 -56.82 0.78
C VAL A 305 30.16 -55.58 1.68
N VAL A 306 29.69 -54.46 1.18
CA VAL A 306 29.50 -53.27 2.01
C VAL A 306 28.03 -53.11 2.29
N VAL A 307 27.69 -53.13 3.59
CA VAL A 307 26.34 -52.88 4.08
C VAL A 307 26.30 -51.47 4.65
N THR A 308 25.63 -50.60 3.96
CA THR A 308 25.36 -49.24 4.47
C THR A 308 24.05 -49.26 5.21
N ILE A 309 24.10 -48.98 6.51
CA ILE A 309 22.97 -48.80 7.42
C ILE A 309 22.72 -47.30 7.47
N THR A 310 21.58 -46.87 6.98
CA THR A 310 21.18 -45.48 7.09
C THR A 310 20.04 -45.39 8.09
N GLU A 311 20.32 -44.81 9.22
CA GLU A 311 19.31 -44.52 10.24
C GLU A 311 18.24 -43.59 9.68
N ASN A 312 17.00 -43.86 9.97
CA ASN A 312 15.89 -42.97 9.56
C ASN A 312 15.98 -41.63 10.27
N SER A 313 15.74 -40.60 9.49
CA SER A 313 15.63 -39.23 10.03
C SER A 313 14.21 -38.72 9.94
N ALA A 314 13.80 -37.90 10.89
CA ALA A 314 12.54 -37.21 10.89
C ALA A 314 12.78 -35.72 11.14
N ASN A 315 12.03 -34.91 10.39
CA ASN A 315 12.01 -33.44 10.57
C ASN A 315 10.59 -33.02 10.92
N ILE A 316 10.41 -32.49 12.08
CA ILE A 316 9.11 -32.12 12.65
C ILE A 316 9.18 -30.71 13.19
N THR A 317 8.09 -29.99 13.13
CA THR A 317 7.96 -28.72 13.82
C THR A 317 7.39 -28.98 15.23
N TYR A 318 7.97 -28.33 16.20
CA TYR A 318 7.54 -28.43 17.60
C TYR A 318 6.03 -28.29 17.76
N ASP A 319 5.41 -29.25 18.40
CA ASP A 319 3.98 -29.32 18.67
C ASP A 319 3.64 -29.71 20.13
N GLY A 320 4.67 -29.79 20.98
CA GLY A 320 4.53 -30.14 22.39
C GLY A 320 4.42 -31.63 22.69
N ASN A 321 4.37 -32.48 21.67
CA ASN A 321 4.29 -33.95 21.85
C ASN A 321 5.66 -34.61 21.75
N GLU A 322 5.77 -35.80 22.35
CA GLU A 322 6.94 -36.66 22.10
C GLU A 322 6.87 -37.19 20.67
N HIS A 323 7.94 -37.02 19.94
CA HIS A 323 8.16 -37.58 18.61
C HIS A 323 9.28 -38.62 18.66
N GLU A 324 9.22 -39.56 17.74
CA GLU A 324 10.18 -40.65 17.65
C GLU A 324 10.62 -40.81 16.19
N ALA A 325 11.91 -40.96 15.97
CA ALA A 325 12.44 -41.52 14.74
C ALA A 325 12.85 -42.94 15.00
N THR A 326 12.33 -43.89 14.23
CA THR A 326 12.55 -45.32 14.43
C THR A 326 13.04 -46.01 13.20
N GLY A 327 13.82 -47.07 13.39
CA GLY A 327 14.27 -47.95 12.33
C GLY A 327 15.45 -47.41 11.54
N TYR A 328 15.90 -48.22 10.62
CA TYR A 328 16.94 -47.90 9.65
C TYR A 328 16.58 -48.51 8.30
N THR A 329 17.21 -47.98 7.29
CA THR A 329 17.21 -48.60 5.95
C THR A 329 18.58 -49.17 5.67
N THR A 330 18.61 -50.23 4.88
CA THR A 330 19.85 -50.88 4.47
C THR A 330 20.13 -50.63 3.01
N SER A 331 21.38 -50.35 2.68
CA SER A 331 21.89 -50.35 1.31
C SER A 331 23.05 -51.31 1.24
N ILE A 332 22.87 -52.39 0.48
CA ILE A 332 23.87 -53.45 0.31
C ILE A 332 24.50 -53.27 -1.06
N THR A 333 25.81 -53.11 -1.09
CA THR A 333 26.58 -53.04 -2.33
C THR A 333 27.55 -54.18 -2.38
N GLY A 334 27.58 -54.90 -3.49
CA GLY A 334 28.34 -56.13 -3.62
C GLY A 334 27.55 -57.36 -3.20
N GLY A 335 27.93 -58.51 -3.75
CA GLY A 335 27.29 -59.77 -3.46
C GLY A 335 25.86 -59.88 -4.00
N THR A 336 25.65 -60.38 -5.20
CA THR A 336 24.31 -60.39 -5.85
C THR A 336 23.22 -61.05 -5.03
N ASP A 337 23.58 -61.91 -4.10
CA ASP A 337 22.67 -62.71 -3.27
C ASP A 337 22.65 -62.27 -1.79
N TYR A 338 23.50 -61.32 -1.35
CA TYR A 338 23.53 -60.86 0.03
C TYR A 338 22.34 -59.96 0.34
N LYS A 339 21.64 -60.23 1.41
CA LYS A 339 20.40 -59.55 1.79
C LYS A 339 20.30 -59.37 3.31
N GLU A 340 19.28 -58.72 3.79
CA GLU A 340 19.08 -58.41 5.23
C GLU A 340 19.01 -59.64 6.13
N GLU A 341 18.57 -60.76 5.58
CA GLU A 341 18.51 -62.05 6.29
C GLU A 341 19.91 -62.61 6.59
N ASP A 342 20.96 -62.08 5.97
CA ASP A 342 22.33 -62.54 6.10
C ASP A 342 23.13 -61.90 7.24
N PHE A 343 22.50 -60.98 7.98
CA PHE A 343 23.06 -60.39 9.20
C PHE A 343 22.01 -60.26 10.30
N THR A 344 22.44 -60.15 11.55
CA THR A 344 21.59 -59.89 12.71
C THR A 344 21.89 -58.52 13.30
N PHE A 345 20.85 -57.87 13.83
CA PHE A 345 20.92 -56.61 14.55
C PHE A 345 20.64 -56.87 16.04
N ASN A 346 21.55 -56.45 16.92
CA ASN A 346 21.48 -56.60 18.35
C ASN A 346 21.42 -55.29 19.13
N GLY A 347 21.01 -54.19 18.47
CA GLY A 347 20.91 -52.84 19.03
C GLY A 347 19.46 -52.35 19.22
N ASN A 348 19.31 -51.06 19.45
CA ASN A 348 18.01 -50.35 19.47
C ASN A 348 18.02 -49.21 18.47
N ALA A 349 17.22 -49.36 17.41
CA ALA A 349 17.12 -48.35 16.35
C ALA A 349 15.94 -47.40 16.62
N SER A 350 16.03 -46.59 17.68
CA SER A 350 15.01 -45.61 18.05
C SER A 350 15.64 -44.43 18.80
N VAL A 351 15.21 -43.21 18.48
CA VAL A 351 15.53 -41.98 19.20
C VAL A 351 14.27 -41.16 19.41
N LYS A 352 14.12 -40.60 20.61
CA LYS A 352 12.96 -39.82 21.02
C LYS A 352 13.33 -38.42 21.42
N GLY A 353 12.41 -37.50 21.23
CA GLY A 353 12.55 -36.12 21.66
C GLY A 353 11.19 -35.43 21.74
N THR A 354 11.11 -34.40 22.59
CA THR A 354 9.93 -33.57 22.77
C THR A 354 10.23 -32.11 22.42
N ASP A 355 11.39 -31.63 22.85
CA ASP A 355 11.77 -30.24 22.68
C ASP A 355 12.43 -29.97 21.31
N ALA A 356 12.44 -28.71 20.88
CA ALA A 356 13.14 -28.32 19.67
C ALA A 356 14.65 -28.55 19.82
N GLY A 357 15.19 -29.39 18.94
CA GLY A 357 16.59 -29.85 19.02
C GLY A 357 16.90 -30.88 17.95
N THR A 358 18.12 -31.40 17.99
CA THR A 358 18.56 -32.53 17.18
C THR A 358 19.00 -33.66 18.09
N TYR A 359 18.43 -34.83 17.86
CA TYR A 359 18.65 -36.06 18.64
C TYR A 359 19.18 -37.13 17.68
N ASN A 360 20.29 -37.76 18.06
CA ASN A 360 20.94 -38.79 17.23
C ASN A 360 20.51 -40.21 17.69
N MET A 361 20.38 -41.13 16.72
CA MET A 361 20.00 -42.52 17.00
C MET A 361 21.19 -43.36 17.50
N GLU A 362 22.42 -43.08 17.03
CA GLU A 362 23.71 -43.59 17.52
C GLU A 362 23.94 -45.11 17.35
N LEU A 363 23.52 -45.71 16.22
CA LEU A 363 23.89 -47.08 15.88
C LEU A 363 25.41 -47.19 15.61
N LYS A 364 25.96 -48.39 15.82
CA LYS A 364 27.37 -48.69 15.59
C LYS A 364 27.55 -49.95 14.72
N PRO A 365 28.67 -50.06 13.95
CA PRO A 365 28.95 -51.26 13.14
C PRO A 365 28.92 -52.57 13.97
N GLU A 366 29.35 -52.49 15.24
CA GLU A 366 29.38 -53.65 16.16
C GLU A 366 27.99 -54.14 16.56
N ASP A 367 26.95 -53.34 16.33
CA ASP A 367 25.56 -53.75 16.57
C ASP A 367 25.05 -54.71 15.50
N PHE A 368 25.82 -54.87 14.40
CA PHE A 368 25.47 -55.71 13.25
C PHE A 368 26.46 -56.86 13.13
N GLN A 369 25.93 -58.09 12.97
CA GLN A 369 26.73 -59.29 12.82
C GLN A 369 26.35 -60.01 11.53
N ASN A 370 27.34 -60.24 10.64
CA ASN A 370 27.14 -61.07 9.48
C ASN A 370 26.85 -62.53 9.92
N THR A 371 25.80 -63.12 9.42
CA THR A 371 25.38 -64.49 9.68
C THR A 371 25.53 -65.38 8.46
N ASN A 372 25.82 -64.79 7.30
CA ASN A 372 26.04 -65.57 6.07
C ASN A 372 27.51 -65.87 5.86
N ASN A 373 27.88 -67.13 6.10
CA ASN A 373 29.24 -67.65 5.94
C ASN A 373 29.71 -67.74 4.46
N ASN A 374 28.83 -67.45 3.51
CA ASN A 374 29.20 -67.47 2.10
C ASN A 374 29.98 -66.19 1.67
N TYR A 375 30.07 -65.14 2.53
CA TYR A 375 30.80 -63.89 2.30
C TYR A 375 31.89 -63.70 3.34
N SER A 376 33.12 -63.75 2.90
CA SER A 376 34.29 -63.74 3.81
C SER A 376 34.65 -62.35 4.32
N LYS A 377 34.08 -61.28 3.72
CA LYS A 377 34.36 -59.90 4.13
C LYS A 377 33.10 -59.03 3.93
N VAL A 378 32.47 -58.69 5.05
CA VAL A 378 31.33 -57.77 5.12
C VAL A 378 31.70 -56.59 5.97
N THR A 379 31.57 -55.40 5.43
CA THR A 379 31.80 -54.15 6.15
C THR A 379 30.47 -53.45 6.37
N PHE A 380 30.16 -53.11 7.63
CA PHE A 380 28.98 -52.30 7.97
C PHE A 380 29.36 -50.82 8.01
N VAL A 381 28.63 -50.00 7.28
CA VAL A 381 28.80 -48.54 7.24
C VAL A 381 27.55 -47.90 7.80
N ILE A 382 27.69 -47.13 8.89
CA ILE A 382 26.58 -46.42 9.51
C ILE A 382 26.54 -44.99 8.96
N VAL A 383 25.37 -44.58 8.56
CA VAL A 383 25.04 -43.17 8.23
C VAL A 383 24.03 -42.72 9.28
N ASP A 384 24.47 -41.83 10.14
CA ASP A 384 23.69 -41.36 11.26
C ASP A 384 22.39 -40.72 10.83
N GLY A 385 21.30 -41.08 11.48
CA GLY A 385 20.00 -40.48 11.38
C GLY A 385 19.71 -39.53 12.54
N THR A 386 18.87 -38.61 12.32
CA THR A 386 18.49 -37.66 13.36
C THR A 386 16.98 -37.41 13.40
N LEU A 387 16.48 -37.25 14.62
CA LEU A 387 15.22 -36.58 14.85
C LEU A 387 15.50 -35.09 15.03
N THR A 388 15.07 -34.31 14.12
CA THR A 388 15.16 -32.85 14.21
C THR A 388 13.78 -32.28 14.49
N ILE A 389 13.62 -31.66 15.64
CA ILE A 389 12.43 -30.90 15.99
C ILE A 389 12.74 -29.43 15.83
N SER A 390 12.21 -28.85 14.78
CA SER A 390 12.41 -27.45 14.45
C SER A 390 11.59 -26.54 15.35
N LYS A 391 12.12 -25.41 15.70
CA LYS A 391 11.34 -24.38 16.40
C LYS A 391 10.11 -24.01 15.59
N ARG A 392 8.99 -23.96 16.26
CA ARG A 392 7.76 -23.44 15.70
C ARG A 392 7.79 -21.91 15.64
N ASN A 393 7.39 -21.38 14.53
CA ASN A 393 7.25 -19.94 14.41
C ASN A 393 6.01 -19.47 15.18
N VAL A 394 6.20 -18.46 15.96
CA VAL A 394 5.12 -17.75 16.64
C VAL A 394 5.06 -16.33 16.10
N THR A 395 3.90 -15.95 15.71
CA THR A 395 3.63 -14.58 15.25
C THR A 395 2.81 -13.85 16.31
N LEU A 396 3.33 -12.74 16.74
CA LEU A 396 2.63 -11.84 17.66
C LEU A 396 2.24 -10.59 16.91
N THR A 397 0.98 -10.30 16.91
CA THR A 397 0.44 -9.13 16.22
C THR A 397 -0.27 -8.23 17.20
N SER A 398 0.22 -7.01 17.37
CA SER A 398 -0.50 -5.99 18.13
C SER A 398 -1.61 -5.41 17.28
N ALA A 399 -2.77 -5.23 17.87
CA ALA A 399 -3.88 -4.58 17.20
C ALA A 399 -3.55 -3.10 16.92
N SER A 400 -3.98 -2.62 15.78
CA SER A 400 -4.00 -1.20 15.45
C SER A 400 -5.34 -0.61 15.87
N ASP A 401 -5.35 0.66 16.15
CA ASP A 401 -6.57 1.39 16.47
C ASP A 401 -6.45 2.84 16.02
N GLU A 402 -7.57 3.45 15.73
CA GLU A 402 -7.65 4.86 15.35
C GLU A 402 -8.84 5.55 16.02
N LYS A 403 -8.70 6.81 16.28
CA LYS A 403 -9.82 7.66 16.74
C LYS A 403 -9.63 9.10 16.29
N VAL A 404 -10.70 9.83 16.29
CA VAL A 404 -10.64 11.29 16.18
C VAL A 404 -10.08 11.85 17.50
N TYR A 405 -9.22 12.85 17.40
CA TYR A 405 -8.62 13.52 18.55
C TYR A 405 -9.69 13.98 19.55
N ASP A 406 -9.55 13.56 20.80
CA ASP A 406 -10.46 13.84 21.93
C ASP A 406 -9.73 14.30 23.19
N GLY A 407 -8.42 14.58 23.09
CA GLY A 407 -7.59 14.98 24.23
C GLY A 407 -7.11 13.82 25.12
N ASN A 408 -7.59 12.61 24.89
CA ASN A 408 -7.19 11.42 25.66
C ASN A 408 -6.19 10.57 24.87
N ALA A 409 -5.38 9.81 25.57
CA ALA A 409 -4.48 8.87 24.95
C ALA A 409 -5.26 7.73 24.26
N LEU A 410 -4.91 7.42 23.02
CA LEU A 410 -5.31 6.20 22.36
C LEU A 410 -4.33 5.09 22.75
N THR A 411 -4.83 4.07 23.38
CA THR A 411 -4.08 2.86 23.72
C THR A 411 -4.86 1.62 23.26
N ASN A 412 -4.18 0.60 22.88
CA ASN A 412 -4.77 -0.70 22.64
C ASN A 412 -3.75 -1.75 23.05
N ASP A 413 -4.02 -2.53 24.03
CA ASP A 413 -3.12 -3.53 24.60
C ASP A 413 -3.37 -4.96 24.05
N THR A 414 -4.23 -5.04 23.06
CA THR A 414 -4.55 -6.34 22.43
C THR A 414 -3.38 -6.86 21.62
N VAL A 415 -2.98 -8.06 21.91
CA VAL A 415 -2.02 -8.85 21.12
C VAL A 415 -2.67 -10.17 20.75
N THR A 416 -2.58 -10.51 19.49
CA THR A 416 -2.91 -11.85 19.01
C THR A 416 -1.63 -12.63 18.83
N ALA A 417 -1.64 -13.86 19.26
CA ALA A 417 -0.55 -14.80 19.08
C ALA A 417 -1.04 -15.97 18.23
N ASP A 418 -0.29 -16.28 17.22
CA ASP A 418 -0.52 -17.43 16.36
C ASP A 418 0.74 -18.30 16.34
N GLY A 419 0.55 -19.59 16.43
CA GLY A 419 1.64 -20.54 16.33
C GLY A 419 2.07 -21.21 17.66
N PHE A 420 1.62 -20.79 18.83
CA PHE A 420 1.87 -21.54 20.07
C PHE A 420 1.19 -22.93 20.04
N VAL A 421 1.80 -23.86 20.71
CA VAL A 421 1.21 -25.18 20.97
C VAL A 421 0.18 -25.06 22.10
N GLU A 422 -0.82 -25.91 22.08
CA GLU A 422 -1.84 -25.96 23.14
C GLU A 422 -1.21 -26.08 24.56
N GLY A 423 -1.63 -25.21 25.44
CA GLY A 423 -1.09 -25.13 26.79
C GLY A 423 0.21 -24.35 26.96
N GLN A 424 0.78 -23.86 25.86
CA GLN A 424 1.95 -22.95 25.85
C GLN A 424 1.56 -21.55 25.44
N GLY A 425 2.34 -20.60 25.85
CA GLY A 425 2.04 -19.19 25.52
C GLY A 425 3.12 -18.25 26.00
N ALA A 426 2.76 -17.01 26.04
CA ALA A 426 3.59 -15.95 26.58
C ALA A 426 2.70 -14.89 27.21
N THR A 427 3.22 -14.20 28.18
CA THR A 427 2.61 -12.98 28.70
C THR A 427 3.14 -11.79 27.91
N TYR A 428 2.26 -10.84 27.65
CA TYR A 428 2.60 -9.69 26.83
C TYR A 428 2.38 -8.39 27.58
N GLY A 429 3.35 -7.52 27.50
CA GLY A 429 3.17 -6.12 27.84
C GLY A 429 3.19 -5.29 26.57
N VAL A 430 2.16 -4.51 26.30
CA VAL A 430 2.15 -3.58 25.19
C VAL A 430 2.38 -2.18 25.74
N THR A 431 3.33 -1.48 25.17
CA THR A 431 3.57 -0.08 25.48
C THR A 431 3.42 0.76 24.23
N GLY A 432 2.91 1.94 24.41
CA GLY A 432 2.68 2.92 23.35
C GLY A 432 1.29 3.52 23.46
N SER A 433 1.24 4.80 23.24
CA SER A 433 0.00 5.57 23.21
C SER A 433 0.15 6.74 22.25
N GLN A 434 -0.95 7.19 21.72
CA GLN A 434 -1.01 8.37 20.87
C GLN A 434 -2.10 9.31 21.40
N THR A 435 -1.72 10.53 21.73
CA THR A 435 -2.68 11.54 22.24
C THR A 435 -2.96 12.59 21.17
N ASP A 436 -1.91 13.11 20.54
CA ASP A 436 -2.05 14.12 19.49
C ASP A 436 -2.33 13.47 18.12
N ALA A 437 -2.82 14.26 17.18
CA ALA A 437 -3.02 13.81 15.80
C ALA A 437 -1.70 13.31 15.19
N GLY A 438 -1.70 12.09 14.68
CA GLY A 438 -0.52 11.44 14.13
C GLY A 438 -0.56 9.92 14.34
N GLU A 439 0.54 9.28 14.11
CA GLU A 439 0.73 7.84 14.29
C GLU A 439 1.86 7.55 15.27
N SER A 440 1.68 6.54 16.10
CA SER A 440 2.75 6.01 16.94
C SER A 440 2.82 4.49 16.82
N LYS A 441 4.03 3.96 16.96
CA LYS A 441 4.25 2.52 16.98
C LYS A 441 4.07 1.99 18.39
N LYS A 442 3.52 0.79 18.47
CA LYS A 442 3.45 0.03 19.71
C LYS A 442 4.65 -0.90 19.82
N CYS A 443 5.08 -1.12 21.04
CA CYS A 443 6.09 -2.12 21.36
C CYS A 443 5.45 -3.26 22.14
N ILE A 444 5.72 -4.49 21.71
CA ILE A 444 5.34 -5.69 22.44
C ILE A 444 6.55 -6.11 23.28
N HIS A 445 6.37 -6.21 24.54
CA HIS A 445 7.33 -6.83 25.46
C HIS A 445 6.83 -8.25 25.74
N ILE A 446 7.69 -9.23 25.48
CA ILE A 446 7.35 -10.65 25.59
C ILE A 446 8.04 -11.20 26.82
N HIS A 447 7.30 -11.95 27.62
CA HIS A 447 7.82 -12.82 28.66
C HIS A 447 7.33 -14.23 28.35
N ILE A 448 8.24 -15.10 27.94
CA ILE A 448 7.94 -16.52 27.65
C ILE A 448 7.99 -17.26 28.96
N GLU A 449 6.92 -17.93 29.30
CA GLU A 449 6.79 -18.79 30.51
C GLU A 449 7.39 -20.18 30.26
#